data_1c9a65fbcc583cf34543e8ac5c346f25
#
_entry.id   1c9a65fbcc583cf34543e8ac5c346f25
#
_cell.length_a   1.000
_cell.length_b   1.000
_cell.length_c   1.000
_cell.angle_alpha   90.00
_cell.angle_beta   90.00
_cell.angle_gamma   90.00
#
_symmetry.space_group_name_H-M   'P 1'
#
loop_
_entity.id
_entity.type
_entity.pdbx_description
1 polymer ?
#
loop_
_entity_poly.entity_id
_entity_poly.type
_entity_poly.pdbx_seq_one_letter_code
_entity_poly.pdbx_strand_id
1 'polypeptide(L)'
;MRIVHISDTHLYGDDSLHYGIVDTTAALRRVLAAAEEIPGVDAVVLSGDLSEDGSVASYRTLRDLVDPWACERGAQAIYAMGNHDHPDAFAEVLGPRTRVHTMGRHRIVTLDSSVPGAAYGSLDAAQLAWLQSELSESVDLGTVVVVHHPPTHAVTPLLRLLELDDPHALLGVLDGSDVRLVLSGHYHHPLVTLERGIPIVVAPGVTNTSDVTTPENVERARIGAGFALVDLPASGAPRVSLVRAPSERDGELVFELDADGIHDIARSFGRPE
;
A
#
# COMPACT_ATOMS: atom_id res chain seq x y z
N MET A 1 14.16 -6.30 11.99
CA MET A 1 12.69 -6.10 11.96
C MET A 1 12.11 -6.92 10.82
N ARG A 2 11.04 -7.64 11.08
CA ARG A 2 10.30 -8.41 10.07
C ARG A 2 8.91 -7.84 9.91
N ILE A 3 8.51 -7.53 8.68
CA ILE A 3 7.26 -6.87 8.34
C ILE A 3 6.46 -7.78 7.40
N VAL A 4 5.17 -8.00 7.71
CA VAL A 4 4.17 -8.46 6.75
C VAL A 4 3.55 -7.21 6.14
N HIS A 5 3.78 -6.99 4.85
CA HIS A 5 3.32 -5.81 4.13
C HIS A 5 2.17 -6.18 3.20
N ILE A 6 1.00 -5.64 3.50
CA ILE A 6 -0.29 -5.86 2.82
C ILE A 6 -0.72 -4.52 2.20
N SER A 7 -1.45 -4.54 1.09
CA SER A 7 -2.00 -3.34 0.47
C SER A 7 -3.28 -3.63 -0.32
N ASP A 8 -4.03 -2.59 -0.62
CA ASP A 8 -5.15 -2.63 -1.56
C ASP A 8 -6.18 -3.70 -1.19
N THR A 9 -6.67 -3.60 0.05
CA THR A 9 -7.65 -4.56 0.59
C THR A 9 -9.07 -4.27 0.13
N HIS A 10 -9.43 -3.01 -0.14
CA HIS A 10 -10.71 -2.53 -0.67
C HIS A 10 -11.93 -3.17 0.02
N LEU A 11 -11.94 -3.17 1.35
CA LEU A 11 -13.05 -3.76 2.10
C LEU A 11 -14.32 -2.91 1.97
N TYR A 12 -15.46 -3.56 2.02
CA TYR A 12 -16.77 -2.93 2.10
C TYR A 12 -17.32 -3.01 3.53
N GLY A 13 -18.17 -2.07 3.89
CA GLY A 13 -18.88 -2.06 5.17
C GLY A 13 -20.06 -3.03 5.23
N ASP A 14 -20.37 -3.64 4.11
CA ASP A 14 -21.44 -4.64 3.94
C ASP A 14 -20.93 -5.86 3.17
N ASP A 15 -21.84 -6.71 2.68
CA ASP A 15 -21.51 -7.91 1.92
C ASP A 15 -21.29 -7.65 0.41
N SER A 16 -21.04 -6.39 0.01
CA SER A 16 -20.77 -6.03 -1.38
C SER A 16 -19.48 -6.69 -1.88
N LEU A 17 -19.49 -7.06 -3.15
CA LEU A 17 -18.34 -7.64 -3.83
C LEU A 17 -17.64 -6.59 -4.70
N HIS A 18 -16.34 -6.53 -4.63
CA HIS A 18 -15.54 -5.65 -5.48
C HIS A 18 -15.71 -6.05 -6.94
N TYR A 19 -16.08 -5.10 -7.78
CA TYR A 19 -16.55 -5.34 -9.17
C TYR A 19 -17.65 -6.39 -9.28
N GLY A 20 -18.42 -6.63 -8.22
CA GLY A 20 -19.50 -7.64 -8.20
C GLY A 20 -19.02 -9.09 -8.15
N ILE A 21 -17.71 -9.36 -7.99
CA ILE A 21 -17.15 -10.70 -8.10
C ILE A 21 -16.12 -11.08 -7.02
N VAL A 22 -15.47 -10.12 -6.37
CA VAL A 22 -14.41 -10.42 -5.38
C VAL A 22 -14.90 -10.13 -3.97
N ASP A 23 -14.97 -11.16 -3.13
CA ASP A 23 -15.13 -11.03 -1.68
C ASP A 23 -13.77 -10.62 -1.09
N THR A 24 -13.61 -9.32 -0.85
CA THR A 24 -12.36 -8.73 -0.38
C THR A 24 -12.06 -9.09 1.07
N THR A 25 -13.09 -9.26 1.89
CA THR A 25 -12.93 -9.73 3.27
C THR A 25 -12.41 -11.17 3.31
N ALA A 26 -12.96 -12.06 2.47
CA ALA A 26 -12.42 -13.42 2.34
C ALA A 26 -10.99 -13.42 1.78
N ALA A 27 -10.66 -12.52 0.86
CA ALA A 27 -9.31 -12.36 0.32
C ALA A 27 -8.31 -11.96 1.42
N LEU A 28 -8.65 -10.96 2.26
CA LEU A 28 -7.81 -10.57 3.39
C LEU A 28 -7.62 -11.72 4.39
N ARG A 29 -8.69 -12.46 4.72
CA ARG A 29 -8.58 -13.64 5.60
C ARG A 29 -7.61 -14.68 5.05
N ARG A 30 -7.61 -14.92 3.73
CA ARG A 30 -6.64 -15.84 3.09
C ARG A 30 -5.22 -15.33 3.19
N VAL A 31 -5.00 -14.01 3.03
CA VAL A 31 -3.67 -13.39 3.17
C VAL A 31 -3.16 -13.56 4.61
N LEU A 32 -3.98 -13.28 5.62
CA LEU A 32 -3.62 -13.46 7.02
C LEU A 32 -3.34 -14.94 7.35
N ALA A 33 -4.15 -15.86 6.81
CA ALA A 33 -3.92 -17.31 6.96
C ALA A 33 -2.63 -17.77 6.28
N ALA A 34 -2.29 -17.23 5.10
CA ALA A 34 -1.02 -17.55 4.41
C ALA A 34 0.21 -17.04 5.18
N ALA A 35 0.03 -16.01 6.01
CA ALA A 35 1.07 -15.47 6.88
C ALA A 35 1.09 -16.09 8.30
N GLU A 36 0.19 -17.03 8.59
CA GLU A 36 -0.09 -17.56 9.94
C GLU A 36 1.16 -18.13 10.63
N GLU A 37 1.97 -18.89 9.91
CA GLU A 37 3.14 -19.59 10.46
C GLU A 37 4.44 -18.79 10.36
N ILE A 38 4.39 -17.52 9.91
CA ILE A 38 5.61 -16.70 9.78
C ILE A 38 6.10 -16.32 11.19
N PRO A 39 7.30 -16.77 11.60
CA PRO A 39 7.80 -16.48 12.94
C PRO A 39 8.39 -15.08 13.04
N GLY A 40 8.27 -14.46 14.22
CA GLY A 40 8.99 -13.24 14.58
C GLY A 40 8.59 -12.02 13.74
N VAL A 41 7.30 -11.91 13.43
CA VAL A 41 6.74 -10.70 12.80
C VAL A 41 6.74 -9.58 13.84
N ASP A 42 7.37 -8.45 13.52
CA ASP A 42 7.43 -7.25 14.38
C ASP A 42 6.33 -6.25 14.02
N ALA A 43 5.95 -6.19 12.75
CA ALA A 43 4.88 -5.30 12.27
C ALA A 43 4.06 -5.91 11.14
N VAL A 44 2.78 -5.55 11.09
CA VAL A 44 1.91 -5.71 9.93
C VAL A 44 1.64 -4.31 9.39
N VAL A 45 2.10 -4.02 8.18
CA VAL A 45 1.93 -2.71 7.54
C VAL A 45 0.90 -2.84 6.43
N LEU A 46 -0.14 -1.99 6.49
CA LEU A 46 -1.13 -1.87 5.42
C LEU A 46 -0.95 -0.52 4.74
N SER A 47 -0.58 -0.53 3.45
CA SER A 47 -0.10 0.65 2.75
C SER A 47 -1.17 1.34 1.89
N GLY A 48 -2.42 1.36 2.32
CA GLY A 48 -3.50 2.15 1.72
C GLY A 48 -4.50 1.35 0.91
N ASP A 49 -5.53 2.04 0.45
CA ASP A 49 -6.74 1.50 -0.18
C ASP A 49 -7.34 0.36 0.66
N LEU A 50 -7.57 0.72 1.93
CA LEU A 50 -8.04 -0.21 2.95
C LEU A 50 -9.53 -0.47 2.83
N SER A 51 -10.28 0.56 2.43
CA SER A 51 -11.72 0.55 2.22
C SER A 51 -12.06 0.99 0.80
N GLU A 52 -13.05 0.34 0.18
CA GLU A 52 -13.60 0.76 -1.11
C GLU A 52 -14.70 1.80 -0.95
N ASP A 53 -15.56 1.62 0.06
CA ASP A 53 -16.71 2.49 0.30
C ASP A 53 -16.45 3.62 1.29
N GLY A 54 -15.24 3.68 1.88
CA GLY A 54 -14.84 4.69 2.86
C GLY A 54 -15.66 4.67 4.15
N SER A 55 -16.41 3.60 4.43
CA SER A 55 -17.32 3.53 5.59
C SER A 55 -16.57 3.20 6.88
N VAL A 56 -17.08 3.71 8.01
CA VAL A 56 -16.59 3.32 9.35
C VAL A 56 -16.71 1.81 9.56
N ALA A 57 -17.71 1.16 8.95
CA ALA A 57 -17.92 -0.28 9.08
C ALA A 57 -16.82 -1.09 8.40
N SER A 58 -16.37 -0.71 7.20
CA SER A 58 -15.27 -1.38 6.50
C SER A 58 -13.96 -1.28 7.28
N TYR A 59 -13.62 -0.10 7.82
CA TYR A 59 -12.42 0.06 8.66
C TYR A 59 -12.49 -0.72 9.97
N ARG A 60 -13.67 -0.83 10.59
CA ARG A 60 -13.85 -1.69 11.78
C ARG A 60 -13.64 -3.15 11.42
N THR A 61 -14.19 -3.62 10.31
CA THR A 61 -13.97 -4.98 9.81
C THR A 61 -12.47 -5.25 9.58
N LEU A 62 -11.78 -4.31 8.94
CA LEU A 62 -10.32 -4.40 8.73
C LEU A 62 -9.59 -4.53 10.06
N ARG A 63 -9.80 -3.57 10.97
CA ARG A 63 -9.15 -3.53 12.28
C ARG A 63 -9.42 -4.82 13.08
N ASP A 64 -10.66 -5.26 13.11
CA ASP A 64 -11.10 -6.43 13.90
C ASP A 64 -10.54 -7.75 13.33
N LEU A 65 -10.05 -7.77 12.09
CA LEU A 65 -9.29 -8.87 11.50
C LEU A 65 -7.78 -8.75 11.76
N VAL A 66 -7.22 -7.56 11.59
CA VAL A 66 -5.77 -7.37 11.57
C VAL A 66 -5.19 -7.19 12.97
N ASP A 67 -5.81 -6.37 13.83
CA ASP A 67 -5.26 -6.09 15.17
C ASP A 67 -5.14 -7.34 16.05
N PRO A 68 -6.15 -8.23 16.15
CA PRO A 68 -6.01 -9.47 16.91
C PRO A 68 -4.93 -10.37 16.33
N TRP A 69 -4.86 -10.51 14.99
CA TRP A 69 -3.85 -11.31 14.31
C TRP A 69 -2.42 -10.82 14.61
N ALA A 70 -2.21 -9.51 14.57
CA ALA A 70 -0.94 -8.88 14.92
C ALA A 70 -0.62 -9.04 16.41
N CYS A 71 -1.58 -8.77 17.29
CA CYS A 71 -1.43 -8.83 18.75
C CYS A 71 -1.02 -10.24 19.22
N GLU A 72 -1.63 -11.30 18.69
CA GLU A 72 -1.29 -12.69 19.00
C GLU A 72 0.17 -13.04 18.68
N ARG A 73 0.80 -12.31 17.76
CA ARG A 73 2.20 -12.47 17.35
C ARG A 73 3.15 -11.50 18.03
N GLY A 74 2.64 -10.62 18.90
CA GLY A 74 3.41 -9.53 19.49
C GLY A 74 3.83 -8.47 18.46
N ALA A 75 3.17 -8.44 17.30
CA ALA A 75 3.40 -7.47 16.24
C ALA A 75 2.53 -6.23 16.42
N GLN A 76 2.96 -5.11 15.82
CA GLN A 76 2.17 -3.88 15.73
C GLN A 76 1.48 -3.78 14.37
N ALA A 77 0.17 -3.52 14.34
CA ALA A 77 -0.52 -3.13 13.13
C ALA A 77 -0.29 -1.64 12.84
N ILE A 78 0.02 -1.31 11.58
CA ILE A 78 0.32 0.05 11.10
C ILE A 78 -0.47 0.27 9.82
N TYR A 79 -1.25 1.34 9.79
CA TYR A 79 -2.15 1.67 8.70
C TYR A 79 -1.73 2.98 8.05
N ALA A 80 -1.62 2.99 6.72
CA ALA A 80 -1.53 4.19 5.91
C ALA A 80 -2.79 4.32 5.05
N MET A 81 -3.10 5.54 4.63
CA MET A 81 -4.28 5.84 3.82
C MET A 81 -3.93 5.81 2.33
N GLY A 82 -4.86 5.34 1.49
CA GLY A 82 -4.81 5.41 0.03
C GLY A 82 -5.88 6.34 -0.55
N ASN A 83 -6.03 6.35 -1.87
CA ASN A 83 -6.96 7.26 -2.55
C ASN A 83 -8.44 6.83 -2.48
N HIS A 84 -8.74 5.56 -2.25
CA HIS A 84 -10.12 5.09 -1.99
C HIS A 84 -10.55 5.32 -0.54
N ASP A 85 -9.62 5.57 0.37
CA ASP A 85 -9.92 5.73 1.78
C ASP A 85 -10.55 7.09 2.09
N HIS A 86 -11.49 7.13 3.05
CA HIS A 86 -12.15 8.36 3.49
C HIS A 86 -11.46 8.91 4.76
N PRO A 87 -10.92 10.14 4.72
CA PRO A 87 -10.06 10.69 5.78
C PRO A 87 -10.66 10.66 7.18
N ASP A 88 -11.92 11.08 7.34
CA ASP A 88 -12.55 11.19 8.67
C ASP A 88 -12.87 9.79 9.24
N ALA A 89 -13.40 8.89 8.42
CA ALA A 89 -13.73 7.53 8.85
C ALA A 89 -12.48 6.71 9.13
N PHE A 90 -11.41 6.87 8.32
CA PHE A 90 -10.09 6.31 8.60
C PHE A 90 -9.56 6.79 9.95
N ALA A 91 -9.57 8.12 10.17
CA ALA A 91 -9.05 8.71 11.42
C ALA A 91 -9.85 8.29 12.65
N GLU A 92 -11.18 8.12 12.54
CA GLU A 92 -12.04 7.65 13.62
C GLU A 92 -11.66 6.24 14.10
N VAL A 93 -11.32 5.33 13.16
CA VAL A 93 -11.15 3.90 13.47
C VAL A 93 -9.69 3.49 13.61
N LEU A 94 -8.82 3.99 12.72
CA LEU A 94 -7.42 3.55 12.58
C LEU A 94 -6.42 4.58 13.11
N GLY A 95 -6.87 5.81 13.38
CA GLY A 95 -6.05 6.88 13.95
C GLY A 95 -5.47 7.84 12.90
N PRO A 96 -4.46 8.64 13.27
CA PRO A 96 -3.92 9.68 12.41
C PRO A 96 -3.39 9.15 11.09
N ARG A 97 -3.69 9.86 9.99
CA ARG A 97 -3.27 9.51 8.61
C ARG A 97 -1.75 9.63 8.41
N THR A 98 -1.14 10.57 9.11
CA THR A 98 0.32 10.80 9.10
C THR A 98 0.84 10.58 10.50
N ARG A 99 1.82 9.67 10.66
CA ARG A 99 2.28 9.27 11.99
C ARG A 99 3.69 8.68 11.98
N VAL A 100 4.40 8.86 13.11
CA VAL A 100 5.63 8.15 13.43
C VAL A 100 5.34 7.00 14.39
N HIS A 101 5.83 5.82 14.06
CA HIS A 101 5.76 4.62 14.89
C HIS A 101 7.17 4.20 15.31
N THR A 102 7.40 4.14 16.62
CA THR A 102 8.66 3.64 17.17
C THR A 102 8.63 2.12 17.27
N MET A 103 9.54 1.45 16.58
CA MET A 103 9.64 -0.01 16.52
C MET A 103 10.98 -0.47 17.12
N GLY A 104 11.11 -0.35 18.45
CA GLY A 104 12.37 -0.58 19.15
C GLY A 104 13.44 0.41 18.70
N ARG A 105 14.41 -0.06 17.90
CA ARG A 105 15.51 0.77 17.33
C ARG A 105 15.26 1.17 15.87
N HIS A 106 14.10 0.82 15.30
CA HIS A 106 13.65 1.28 13.99
C HIS A 106 12.53 2.32 14.13
N ARG A 107 12.25 3.03 13.06
CA ARG A 107 11.14 3.95 12.92
C ARG A 107 10.35 3.57 11.67
N ILE A 108 9.01 3.63 11.75
CA ILE A 108 8.13 3.57 10.58
C ILE A 108 7.34 4.87 10.52
N VAL A 109 7.34 5.52 9.36
CA VAL A 109 6.61 6.79 9.14
C VAL A 109 5.54 6.54 8.08
N THR A 110 4.28 6.79 8.41
CA THR A 110 3.16 6.75 7.45
C THR A 110 2.90 8.15 6.92
N LEU A 111 2.70 8.25 5.60
CA LEU A 111 2.34 9.46 4.87
C LEU A 111 0.96 9.29 4.24
N ASP A 112 0.27 10.39 4.05
CA ASP A 112 -0.99 10.45 3.32
C ASP A 112 -0.76 11.14 1.97
N SER A 113 -0.81 10.37 0.90
CA SER A 113 -0.69 10.86 -0.47
C SER A 113 -2.04 10.99 -1.18
N SER A 114 -3.17 10.81 -0.48
CA SER A 114 -4.48 10.93 -1.08
C SER A 114 -4.81 12.35 -1.50
N VAL A 115 -5.48 12.48 -2.64
CA VAL A 115 -6.03 13.74 -3.15
C VAL A 115 -7.54 13.61 -3.21
N PRO A 116 -8.31 14.48 -2.54
CA PRO A 116 -9.77 14.34 -2.48
C PRO A 116 -10.42 14.25 -3.87
N GLY A 117 -11.13 13.15 -4.15
CA GLY A 117 -11.84 12.92 -5.40
C GLY A 117 -10.95 12.56 -6.59
N ALA A 118 -9.69 12.25 -6.36
CA ALA A 118 -8.75 11.83 -7.40
C ALA A 118 -8.13 10.46 -7.08
N ALA A 119 -7.59 9.80 -8.10
CA ALA A 119 -6.90 8.53 -7.96
C ALA A 119 -5.37 8.66 -8.08
N TYR A 120 -4.84 9.82 -8.47
CA TYR A 120 -3.41 10.10 -8.38
C TYR A 120 -3.03 10.56 -6.97
N GLY A 121 -1.75 10.43 -6.62
CA GLY A 121 -1.24 10.86 -5.32
C GLY A 121 -0.53 12.20 -5.35
N SER A 122 -0.54 12.90 -4.22
CA SER A 122 0.29 14.10 -4.01
C SER A 122 0.70 14.24 -2.55
N LEU A 123 1.88 14.80 -2.31
CA LEU A 123 2.35 15.16 -0.98
C LEU A 123 2.53 16.67 -0.91
N ASP A 124 1.81 17.34 -0.05
CA ASP A 124 1.95 18.78 0.11
C ASP A 124 3.27 19.18 0.77
N ALA A 125 3.64 20.46 0.59
CA ALA A 125 4.89 20.99 1.12
C ALA A 125 4.96 20.93 2.67
N ALA A 126 3.83 20.98 3.36
CA ALA A 126 3.80 20.91 4.82
C ALA A 126 4.12 19.49 5.29
N GLN A 127 3.58 18.47 4.64
CA GLN A 127 3.86 17.07 4.95
C GLN A 127 5.32 16.71 4.62
N LEU A 128 5.85 17.19 3.48
CA LEU A 128 7.26 16.98 3.12
C LEU A 128 8.21 17.67 4.11
N ALA A 129 7.91 18.88 4.55
CA ALA A 129 8.70 19.60 5.56
C ALA A 129 8.63 18.90 6.93
N TRP A 130 7.45 18.38 7.31
CA TRP A 130 7.30 17.57 8.51
C TRP A 130 8.15 16.28 8.42
N LEU A 131 8.08 15.55 7.31
CA LEU A 131 8.90 14.36 7.10
C LEU A 131 10.39 14.67 7.18
N GLN A 132 10.84 15.75 6.55
CA GLN A 132 12.23 16.21 6.62
C GLN A 132 12.67 16.48 8.06
N SER A 133 11.78 17.10 8.86
CA SER A 133 12.03 17.33 10.29
C SER A 133 12.16 16.03 11.09
N GLU A 134 11.27 15.06 10.84
CA GLU A 134 11.32 13.75 11.48
C GLU A 134 12.59 12.97 11.11
N LEU A 135 13.08 13.11 9.88
CA LEU A 135 14.29 12.45 9.39
C LEU A 135 15.59 13.19 9.75
N SER A 136 15.50 14.40 10.33
CA SER A 136 16.71 15.18 10.73
C SER A 136 17.51 14.50 11.83
N GLU A 137 16.86 13.67 12.65
CA GLU A 137 17.50 12.82 13.65
C GLU A 137 17.41 11.36 13.22
N SER A 138 18.56 10.74 12.95
CA SER A 138 18.64 9.33 12.56
C SER A 138 18.34 8.42 13.75
N VAL A 139 17.68 7.28 13.47
CA VAL A 139 17.52 6.19 14.45
C VAL A 139 18.50 5.05 14.16
N ASP A 140 18.84 4.30 15.19
CA ASP A 140 19.96 3.33 15.14
C ASP A 140 19.88 2.31 14.01
N LEU A 141 18.69 1.80 13.69
CA LEU A 141 18.49 0.76 12.69
C LEU A 141 17.73 1.26 11.44
N GLY A 142 17.52 2.57 11.37
CA GLY A 142 16.96 3.27 10.22
C GLY A 142 15.45 3.27 10.15
N THR A 143 14.94 4.01 9.17
CA THR A 143 13.53 4.33 8.97
C THR A 143 12.94 3.59 7.78
N VAL A 144 11.68 3.17 7.91
CA VAL A 144 10.81 2.72 6.82
C VAL A 144 9.76 3.81 6.58
N VAL A 145 9.58 4.24 5.34
CA VAL A 145 8.50 5.15 4.95
C VAL A 145 7.39 4.35 4.30
N VAL A 146 6.15 4.62 4.67
CA VAL A 146 4.95 4.00 4.10
C VAL A 146 4.14 5.09 3.43
N VAL A 147 3.92 4.96 2.14
CA VAL A 147 3.12 5.87 1.32
C VAL A 147 2.38 5.06 0.26
N HIS A 148 1.09 5.32 0.08
CA HIS A 148 0.27 4.49 -0.82
C HIS A 148 0.76 4.56 -2.27
N HIS A 149 0.86 5.77 -2.84
CA HIS A 149 1.37 5.97 -4.20
C HIS A 149 2.89 5.85 -4.23
N PRO A 150 3.45 4.88 -4.98
CA PRO A 150 4.89 4.65 -5.01
C PRO A 150 5.64 5.83 -5.64
N PRO A 151 6.80 6.23 -5.10
CA PRO A 151 7.65 7.24 -5.75
C PRO A 151 8.48 6.63 -6.89
N THR A 152 7.85 5.88 -7.78
CA THR A 152 8.44 5.24 -8.96
C THR A 152 7.37 5.04 -10.03
N HIS A 153 7.78 4.86 -11.28
CA HIS A 153 6.85 4.72 -12.41
C HIS A 153 6.10 3.39 -12.38
N ALA A 154 4.82 3.46 -12.74
CA ALA A 154 3.97 2.29 -12.94
C ALA A 154 4.32 1.53 -14.22
N VAL A 155 3.99 0.24 -14.26
CA VAL A 155 4.23 -0.62 -15.43
C VAL A 155 3.04 -0.58 -16.39
N THR A 156 1.80 -0.48 -15.88
CA THR A 156 0.59 -0.58 -16.68
C THR A 156 0.08 0.79 -17.14
N PRO A 157 -0.66 0.86 -18.26
CA PRO A 157 -1.00 2.13 -18.89
C PRO A 157 -1.91 3.04 -18.04
N LEU A 158 -2.92 2.49 -17.36
CA LEU A 158 -3.79 3.27 -16.51
C LEU A 158 -3.03 3.84 -15.31
N LEU A 159 -2.26 3.00 -14.63
CA LEU A 159 -1.57 3.41 -13.41
C LEU A 159 -0.46 4.45 -13.66
N ARG A 160 0.11 4.51 -14.88
CA ARG A 160 1.02 5.61 -15.29
C ARG A 160 0.33 6.98 -15.30
N LEU A 161 -0.97 7.03 -15.49
CA LEU A 161 -1.76 8.26 -15.48
C LEU A 161 -2.23 8.66 -14.08
N LEU A 162 -2.05 7.76 -13.10
CA LEU A 162 -2.51 7.88 -11.72
C LEU A 162 -1.37 7.82 -10.69
N GLU A 163 -0.13 8.06 -11.10
CA GLU A 163 1.06 8.03 -10.24
C GLU A 163 1.07 9.13 -9.17
N LEU A 164 2.03 9.04 -8.26
CA LEU A 164 2.38 10.13 -7.36
C LEU A 164 2.80 11.36 -8.17
N ASP A 165 2.19 12.52 -7.86
CA ASP A 165 2.60 13.79 -8.44
C ASP A 165 3.95 14.21 -7.85
N ASP A 166 4.92 14.59 -8.58
CA ASP A 166 6.27 14.94 -8.12
C ASP A 166 6.92 13.91 -7.16
N PRO A 167 7.20 12.67 -7.62
CA PRO A 167 7.93 11.69 -6.81
C PRO A 167 9.33 12.18 -6.44
N HIS A 168 9.90 13.11 -7.22
CA HIS A 168 11.22 13.67 -6.97
C HIS A 168 11.28 14.54 -5.71
N ALA A 169 10.18 15.21 -5.33
CA ALA A 169 10.10 15.96 -4.08
C ALA A 169 10.23 15.02 -2.87
N LEU A 170 9.47 13.90 -2.84
CA LEU A 170 9.61 12.89 -1.80
C LEU A 170 11.02 12.30 -1.78
N LEU A 171 11.50 11.82 -2.92
CA LEU A 171 12.84 11.21 -3.03
C LEU A 171 13.96 12.18 -2.62
N GLY A 172 13.75 13.50 -2.81
CA GLY A 172 14.68 14.53 -2.35
C GLY A 172 14.75 14.64 -0.83
N VAL A 173 13.63 14.46 -0.12
CA VAL A 173 13.58 14.45 1.34
C VAL A 173 14.20 13.17 1.91
N LEU A 174 14.05 12.04 1.21
CA LEU A 174 14.59 10.75 1.64
C LEU A 174 16.10 10.63 1.40
N ASP A 175 16.63 11.34 0.41
CA ASP A 175 18.04 11.25 0.02
C ASP A 175 18.98 11.70 1.13
N GLY A 176 20.00 10.90 1.42
CA GLY A 176 20.96 11.16 2.49
C GLY A 176 20.43 11.00 3.93
N SER A 177 19.15 10.60 4.10
CA SER A 177 18.56 10.30 5.40
C SER A 177 18.88 8.85 5.87
N ASP A 178 18.31 8.45 7.02
CA ASP A 178 18.38 7.08 7.53
C ASP A 178 17.30 6.14 6.94
N VAL A 179 16.59 6.57 5.90
CA VAL A 179 15.55 5.76 5.26
C VAL A 179 16.19 4.59 4.53
N ARG A 180 15.70 3.39 4.85
CA ARG A 180 16.20 2.13 4.31
C ARG A 180 15.27 1.48 3.30
N LEU A 181 14.01 1.94 3.24
CA LEU A 181 12.96 1.27 2.48
C LEU A 181 11.72 2.15 2.40
N VAL A 182 11.05 2.13 1.26
CA VAL A 182 9.67 2.64 1.09
C VAL A 182 8.74 1.47 0.81
N LEU A 183 7.62 1.41 1.52
CA LEU A 183 6.53 0.45 1.32
C LEU A 183 5.34 1.16 0.70
N SER A 184 4.78 0.62 -0.37
CA SER A 184 3.70 1.22 -1.15
C SER A 184 2.70 0.18 -1.66
N GLY A 185 1.55 0.66 -2.12
CA GLY A 185 0.49 -0.11 -2.76
C GLY A 185 0.12 0.46 -4.13
N HIS A 186 -1.18 0.68 -4.35
CA HIS A 186 -1.77 1.38 -5.50
C HIS A 186 -1.66 0.64 -6.85
N TYR A 187 -0.52 0.04 -7.14
CA TYR A 187 -0.30 -0.60 -8.44
C TYR A 187 -0.90 -2.01 -8.54
N HIS A 188 -1.41 -2.56 -7.45
CA HIS A 188 -2.01 -3.89 -7.38
C HIS A 188 -1.14 -5.02 -7.94
N HIS A 189 0.11 -4.77 -8.25
CA HIS A 189 1.06 -5.79 -8.68
C HIS A 189 2.37 -5.67 -7.92
N PRO A 190 3.04 -6.77 -7.64
CA PRO A 190 4.31 -6.72 -6.93
C PRO A 190 5.38 -6.03 -7.79
N LEU A 191 6.02 -5.02 -7.21
CA LEU A 191 7.15 -4.33 -7.83
C LEU A 191 8.24 -4.08 -6.79
N VAL A 192 9.48 -4.36 -7.15
CA VAL A 192 10.65 -3.98 -6.34
C VAL A 192 11.64 -3.27 -7.23
N THR A 193 11.98 -2.04 -6.88
CA THR A 193 12.92 -1.21 -7.63
C THR A 193 13.81 -0.41 -6.68
N LEU A 194 14.75 0.34 -7.23
CA LEU A 194 15.63 1.24 -6.50
C LEU A 194 15.50 2.66 -7.07
N GLU A 195 15.15 3.60 -6.20
CA GLU A 195 15.16 5.02 -6.53
C GLU A 195 16.17 5.74 -5.65
N ARG A 196 17.15 6.39 -6.26
CA ARG A 196 18.30 7.02 -5.55
C ARG A 196 18.98 6.08 -4.54
N GLY A 197 19.02 4.78 -4.82
CA GLY A 197 19.60 3.78 -3.93
C GLY A 197 18.69 3.32 -2.80
N ILE A 198 17.48 3.85 -2.68
CA ILE A 198 16.47 3.45 -1.70
C ILE A 198 15.55 2.39 -2.35
N PRO A 199 15.41 1.20 -1.74
CA PRO A 199 14.45 0.21 -2.20
C PRO A 199 13.01 0.72 -2.07
N ILE A 200 12.24 0.59 -3.16
CA ILE A 200 10.79 0.83 -3.19
C ILE A 200 10.13 -0.53 -3.37
N VAL A 201 9.22 -0.88 -2.48
CA VAL A 201 8.50 -2.16 -2.50
C VAL A 201 7.01 -1.90 -2.59
N VAL A 202 6.41 -2.29 -3.70
CA VAL A 202 4.95 -2.30 -3.88
C VAL A 202 4.45 -3.70 -3.57
N ALA A 203 3.51 -3.81 -2.64
CA ALA A 203 2.89 -5.09 -2.31
C ALA A 203 1.95 -5.56 -3.45
N PRO A 204 1.74 -6.88 -3.60
CA PRO A 204 0.60 -7.36 -4.37
C PRO A 204 -0.70 -6.86 -3.74
N GLY A 205 -1.69 -6.51 -4.55
CA GLY A 205 -3.03 -6.19 -4.05
C GLY A 205 -3.69 -7.41 -3.40
N VAL A 206 -4.52 -7.17 -2.40
CA VAL A 206 -5.33 -8.22 -1.76
C VAL A 206 -6.59 -8.49 -2.58
N THR A 207 -7.18 -7.44 -3.13
CA THR A 207 -8.46 -7.56 -3.87
C THR A 207 -8.27 -8.13 -5.27
N ASN A 208 -7.24 -7.70 -5.99
CA ASN A 208 -6.93 -8.16 -7.34
C ASN A 208 -5.46 -7.89 -7.68
N THR A 209 -5.01 -8.41 -8.81
CA THR A 209 -3.67 -8.17 -9.34
C THR A 209 -3.77 -7.57 -10.74
N SER A 210 -3.12 -6.42 -10.96
CA SER A 210 -2.94 -5.84 -12.30
C SER A 210 -2.07 -6.74 -13.18
N ASP A 211 -2.52 -7.00 -14.39
CA ASP A 211 -1.83 -7.86 -15.36
C ASP A 211 -0.80 -7.05 -16.16
N VAL A 212 0.46 -7.11 -15.71
CA VAL A 212 1.58 -6.38 -16.34
C VAL A 212 1.99 -6.91 -17.70
N THR A 213 1.32 -7.95 -18.21
CA THR A 213 1.61 -8.56 -19.52
C THR A 213 0.67 -8.08 -20.63
N THR A 214 -0.22 -7.14 -20.33
CA THR A 214 -1.14 -6.56 -21.31
C THR A 214 -0.43 -5.65 -22.32
N PRO A 215 -0.99 -5.47 -23.54
CA PRO A 215 -0.55 -4.43 -24.46
C PRO A 215 -0.69 -3.03 -23.84
N GLU A 216 0.08 -2.05 -24.36
CA GLU A 216 0.09 -0.66 -23.86
C GLU A 216 -1.26 0.09 -23.92
N ASN A 217 -2.23 -0.43 -24.64
CA ASN A 217 -3.57 0.15 -24.76
C ASN A 217 -4.64 -0.66 -24.02
N VAL A 218 -4.26 -1.57 -23.13
CA VAL A 218 -5.17 -2.41 -22.34
C VAL A 218 -4.75 -2.40 -20.88
N GLU A 219 -5.67 -2.05 -20.00
CA GLU A 219 -5.53 -2.29 -18.57
C GLU A 219 -6.37 -3.49 -18.17
N ARG A 220 -5.81 -4.42 -17.42
CA ARG A 220 -6.51 -5.63 -17.00
C ARG A 220 -6.18 -5.98 -15.55
N ALA A 221 -7.21 -6.35 -14.80
CA ALA A 221 -7.05 -6.92 -13.47
C ALA A 221 -7.61 -8.34 -13.40
N ARG A 222 -6.94 -9.16 -12.60
CA ARG A 222 -7.33 -10.57 -12.37
C ARG A 222 -7.46 -10.84 -10.89
N ILE A 223 -8.29 -11.81 -10.52
CA ILE A 223 -8.34 -12.32 -9.16
C ILE A 223 -6.97 -12.87 -8.79
N GLY A 224 -6.47 -12.42 -7.65
CA GLY A 224 -5.20 -12.82 -7.07
C GLY A 224 -4.93 -11.99 -5.83
N ALA A 225 -4.39 -12.63 -4.79
CA ALA A 225 -4.08 -11.98 -3.53
C ALA A 225 -2.68 -12.37 -3.06
N GLY A 226 -2.04 -11.47 -2.32
CA GLY A 226 -0.73 -11.74 -1.75
C GLY A 226 -0.27 -10.66 -0.79
N PHE A 227 0.97 -10.76 -0.36
CA PHE A 227 1.64 -9.79 0.50
C PHE A 227 3.16 -9.83 0.25
N ALA A 228 3.88 -8.82 0.72
CA ALA A 228 5.34 -8.87 0.76
C ALA A 228 5.81 -9.18 2.19
N LEU A 229 6.69 -10.17 2.34
CA LEU A 229 7.43 -10.40 3.58
C LEU A 229 8.76 -9.66 3.48
N VAL A 230 8.98 -8.71 4.37
CA VAL A 230 10.18 -7.87 4.38
C VAL A 230 11.00 -8.15 5.63
N ASP A 231 12.22 -8.61 5.44
CA ASP A 231 13.23 -8.67 6.49
C ASP A 231 14.16 -7.46 6.38
N LEU A 232 14.18 -6.63 7.42
CA LEU A 232 15.07 -5.50 7.56
C LEU A 232 16.15 -5.83 8.61
N PRO A 233 17.33 -6.35 8.19
CA PRO A 233 18.39 -6.71 9.12
C PRO A 233 19.03 -5.48 9.75
N ALA A 234 19.76 -5.64 10.87
CA ALA A 234 20.46 -4.54 11.52
C ALA A 234 21.50 -3.87 10.59
N SER A 235 22.05 -4.61 9.65
CA SER A 235 22.97 -4.10 8.61
C SER A 235 22.73 -4.81 7.28
N GLY A 236 23.07 -4.13 6.18
CA GLY A 236 22.89 -4.64 4.81
C GLY A 236 21.49 -4.32 4.24
N ALA A 237 21.23 -4.77 3.03
CA ALA A 237 20.00 -4.47 2.29
C ALA A 237 18.77 -5.20 2.88
N PRO A 238 17.57 -4.62 2.76
CA PRO A 238 16.33 -5.34 3.00
C PRO A 238 16.23 -6.58 2.10
N ARG A 239 15.57 -7.63 2.61
CA ARG A 239 15.21 -8.80 1.81
C ARG A 239 13.69 -8.85 1.68
N VAL A 240 13.21 -9.00 0.45
CA VAL A 240 11.79 -9.00 0.13
C VAL A 240 11.42 -10.33 -0.49
N SER A 241 10.42 -10.97 0.07
CA SER A 241 9.80 -12.17 -0.49
C SER A 241 8.34 -11.87 -0.81
N LEU A 242 7.94 -12.08 -2.06
CA LEU A 242 6.56 -11.90 -2.49
C LEU A 242 5.82 -13.22 -2.30
N VAL A 243 4.76 -13.21 -1.52
CA VAL A 243 4.01 -14.40 -1.10
C VAL A 243 2.60 -14.31 -1.67
N ARG A 244 2.16 -15.37 -2.34
CA ARG A 244 0.78 -15.49 -2.82
C ARG A 244 -0.11 -16.13 -1.76
N ALA A 245 -1.35 -15.67 -1.69
CA ALA A 245 -2.44 -16.28 -0.92
C ALA A 245 -3.48 -16.86 -1.91
N PRO A 246 -3.23 -18.06 -2.47
CA PRO A 246 -3.97 -18.55 -3.62
C PRO A 246 -5.43 -18.88 -3.30
N SER A 247 -6.27 -18.79 -4.32
CA SER A 247 -7.64 -19.26 -4.33
C SER A 247 -7.92 -20.09 -5.60
N GLU A 248 -9.04 -20.83 -5.62
CA GLU A 248 -9.47 -21.57 -6.80
C GLU A 248 -9.82 -20.65 -8.00
N ARG A 249 -10.12 -19.38 -7.72
CA ARG A 249 -10.49 -18.39 -8.72
C ARG A 249 -9.32 -17.55 -9.23
N ASP A 250 -8.09 -17.82 -8.79
CA ASP A 250 -6.91 -17.06 -9.21
C ASP A 250 -6.79 -17.05 -10.75
N GLY A 251 -6.58 -15.85 -11.30
CA GLY A 251 -6.46 -15.62 -12.73
C GLY A 251 -7.78 -15.34 -13.46
N GLU A 252 -8.94 -15.47 -12.82
CA GLU A 252 -10.21 -15.02 -13.39
C GLU A 252 -10.17 -13.49 -13.62
N LEU A 253 -10.82 -13.05 -14.70
CA LEU A 253 -10.90 -11.63 -15.05
C LEU A 253 -11.73 -10.86 -14.02
N VAL A 254 -11.19 -9.76 -13.51
CA VAL A 254 -11.93 -8.78 -12.69
C VAL A 254 -12.48 -7.69 -13.57
N PHE A 255 -11.61 -7.01 -14.32
CA PHE A 255 -11.99 -6.05 -15.34
C PHE A 255 -10.95 -5.99 -16.47
N GLU A 256 -11.37 -5.47 -17.62
CA GLU A 256 -10.52 -5.12 -18.74
C GLU A 256 -11.00 -3.80 -19.33
N LEU A 257 -10.08 -2.87 -19.54
CA LEU A 257 -10.33 -1.56 -20.14
C LEU A 257 -9.48 -1.46 -21.41
N ASP A 258 -10.09 -0.95 -22.45
CA ASP A 258 -9.40 -0.50 -23.66
C ASP A 258 -8.85 0.93 -23.49
N ALA A 259 -8.25 1.46 -24.55
CA ALA A 259 -7.66 2.80 -24.52
C ALA A 259 -8.69 3.90 -24.17
N ASP A 260 -9.94 3.78 -24.62
CA ASP A 260 -10.97 4.78 -24.34
C ASP A 260 -11.38 4.72 -22.85
N GLY A 261 -11.54 3.52 -22.29
CA GLY A 261 -11.82 3.33 -20.87
C GLY A 261 -10.68 3.83 -19.96
N ILE A 262 -9.43 3.60 -20.36
CA ILE A 262 -8.26 4.14 -19.65
C ILE A 262 -8.28 5.67 -19.62
N HIS A 263 -8.52 6.32 -20.78
CA HIS A 263 -8.60 7.77 -20.88
C HIS A 263 -9.80 8.36 -20.12
N ASP A 264 -10.94 7.67 -20.09
CA ASP A 264 -12.12 8.12 -19.35
C ASP A 264 -11.86 8.16 -17.84
N ILE A 265 -11.19 7.13 -17.28
CA ILE A 265 -10.77 7.09 -15.88
C ILE A 265 -9.74 8.19 -15.61
N ALA A 266 -8.72 8.31 -16.47
CA ALA A 266 -7.67 9.32 -16.29
C ALA A 266 -8.22 10.76 -16.33
N ARG A 267 -9.22 11.05 -17.17
CA ARG A 267 -9.89 12.36 -17.20
C ARG A 267 -10.73 12.62 -15.96
N SER A 268 -11.32 11.58 -15.39
CA SER A 268 -12.21 11.71 -14.24
C SER A 268 -11.45 11.81 -12.91
N PHE A 269 -10.32 11.10 -12.79
CA PHE A 269 -9.63 10.89 -11.53
C PHE A 269 -8.11 11.14 -11.60
N GLY A 270 -7.57 11.39 -12.80
CA GLY A 270 -6.17 11.71 -13.00
C GLY A 270 -5.83 13.16 -12.69
N ARG A 271 -4.58 13.53 -12.95
CA ARG A 271 -4.12 14.92 -12.76
C ARG A 271 -4.87 15.87 -13.68
N PRO A 272 -5.26 17.06 -13.21
CA PRO A 272 -5.74 18.11 -14.07
C PRO A 272 -4.68 18.48 -15.12
N GLU A 273 -5.10 18.69 -16.37
CA GLU A 273 -4.23 19.19 -17.45
C GLU A 273 -3.76 20.63 -17.18
#